data_b31f2501027943bb4e1ddc4bc1e9703c
#
_entry.id   b31f2501027943bb4e1ddc4bc1e9703c
#
_cell.length_a   1.000
_cell.length_b   1.000
_cell.length_c   1.000
_cell.angle_alpha   90.00
_cell.angle_beta   90.00
_cell.angle_gamma   90.00
#
_symmetry.space_group_name_H-M   'P 1'
#
loop_
_entity.id
_entity.type
_entity.pdbx_description
1 polymer ?
#
loop_
_entity_poly.entity_id
_entity_poly.type
_entity_poly.pdbx_seq_one_letter_code
_entity_poly.pdbx_strand_id
1 'polypeptide(L)'
;MKHFAIIYDSKTGTTKQAADWIAEGMQTVGDVEAKCFSIQDVDLAFVRDADGVILGAPTYFASLPGTMKAWLETHAKGLGLAGKLGGAFATAQYLHGGGETTISELLTFELCCGMAVYSGGSSFGEPYIHLGPVGLSGDIEKFRELFQAYGKRFATFCAKK
;
A
#
# COMPACT_ATOMS: atom_id res chain seq x y z
N MET A 1 -17.00 12.28 1.28
CA MET A 1 -15.96 11.51 2.01
C MET A 1 -15.26 10.58 1.04
N LYS A 2 -13.93 10.58 0.99
CA LYS A 2 -13.14 9.66 0.17
C LYS A 2 -12.81 8.40 0.97
N HIS A 3 -12.95 7.22 0.35
CA HIS A 3 -12.69 5.95 1.00
C HIS A 3 -11.41 5.31 0.46
N PHE A 4 -10.55 4.84 1.34
CA PHE A 4 -9.30 4.16 0.99
C PHE A 4 -9.20 2.82 1.69
N ALA A 5 -8.84 1.79 0.93
CA ALA A 5 -8.54 0.47 1.46
C ALA A 5 -7.03 0.22 1.41
N ILE A 6 -6.47 -0.24 2.51
CA ILE A 6 -5.07 -0.66 2.60
C ILE A 6 -5.08 -2.14 2.89
N ILE A 7 -4.70 -2.96 1.92
CA ILE A 7 -4.73 -4.42 2.01
C ILE A 7 -3.31 -4.93 2.17
N TYR A 8 -3.05 -5.71 3.20
CA TYR A 8 -1.70 -6.17 3.52
C TYR A 8 -1.64 -7.65 3.87
N ASP A 9 -0.50 -8.26 3.57
CA ASP A 9 -0.06 -9.53 4.15
C ASP A 9 0.93 -9.25 5.29
N SER A 10 0.73 -9.87 6.44
CA SER A 10 1.63 -9.68 7.59
C SER A 10 1.60 -10.90 8.51
N LYS A 11 2.77 -11.51 8.75
CA LYS A 11 2.93 -12.64 9.67
C LYS A 11 3.32 -12.20 11.08
N THR A 12 4.20 -11.20 11.20
CA THR A 12 4.78 -10.76 12.47
C THR A 12 4.24 -9.43 12.98
N GLY A 13 3.40 -8.75 12.17
CA GLY A 13 2.81 -7.47 12.51
C GLY A 13 3.54 -6.24 11.96
N THR A 14 4.73 -6.38 11.41
CA THR A 14 5.51 -5.24 10.90
C THR A 14 4.84 -4.57 9.69
N THR A 15 4.40 -5.36 8.72
CA THR A 15 3.69 -4.82 7.55
C THR A 15 2.33 -4.22 7.94
N LYS A 16 1.64 -4.82 8.92
CA LYS A 16 0.43 -4.24 9.51
C LYS A 16 0.69 -2.86 10.10
N GLN A 17 1.74 -2.71 10.88
CA GLN A 17 2.11 -1.44 11.50
C GLN A 17 2.37 -0.35 10.45
N ALA A 18 3.06 -0.69 9.37
CA ALA A 18 3.26 0.22 8.24
C ALA A 18 1.92 0.63 7.59
N ALA A 19 1.00 -0.32 7.40
CA ALA A 19 -0.35 -0.03 6.89
C ALA A 19 -1.13 0.94 7.80
N ASP A 20 -1.07 0.72 9.09
CA ASP A 20 -1.73 1.59 10.08
C ASP A 20 -1.19 3.03 10.00
N TRP A 21 0.12 3.23 9.86
CA TRP A 21 0.72 4.56 9.67
C TRP A 21 0.35 5.22 8.34
N ILE A 22 0.19 4.46 7.28
CA ILE A 22 -0.34 4.99 6.00
C ILE A 22 -1.76 5.51 6.22
N ALA A 23 -2.62 4.75 6.89
CA ALA A 23 -3.98 5.17 7.21
C ALA A 23 -4.01 6.43 8.09
N GLU A 24 -3.16 6.49 9.14
CA GLU A 24 -2.98 7.70 9.97
C GLU A 24 -2.65 8.92 9.09
N GLY A 25 -1.71 8.77 8.16
CA GLY A 25 -1.34 9.85 7.24
C GLY A 25 -2.48 10.29 6.33
N MET A 26 -3.28 9.35 5.80
CA MET A 26 -4.46 9.65 4.99
C MET A 26 -5.51 10.45 5.76
N GLN A 27 -5.77 10.07 7.01
CA GLN A 27 -6.76 10.72 7.87
C GLN A 27 -6.44 12.18 8.20
N THR A 28 -5.19 12.62 7.98
CA THR A 28 -4.83 14.05 8.14
C THR A 28 -5.34 14.95 7.02
N VAL A 29 -5.89 14.39 5.94
CA VAL A 29 -6.26 15.15 4.73
C VAL A 29 -7.71 15.65 4.75
N GLY A 30 -8.44 15.46 5.83
CA GLY A 30 -9.81 15.95 5.97
C GLY A 30 -10.85 14.85 5.75
N ASP A 31 -11.83 15.03 4.90
CA ASP A 31 -12.98 14.13 4.72
C ASP A 31 -12.58 12.78 4.06
N VAL A 32 -11.87 11.96 4.84
CA VAL A 32 -11.28 10.68 4.43
C VAL A 32 -11.59 9.58 5.44
N GLU A 33 -12.04 8.43 4.95
CA GLU A 33 -12.09 7.18 5.70
C GLU A 33 -11.06 6.21 5.13
N ALA A 34 -10.05 5.83 5.91
CA ALA A 34 -9.04 4.84 5.53
C ALA A 34 -9.15 3.60 6.42
N LYS A 35 -9.26 2.42 5.82
CA LYS A 35 -9.32 1.15 6.53
C LYS A 35 -8.21 0.20 6.10
N CYS A 36 -7.64 -0.49 7.07
CA CYS A 36 -6.61 -1.50 6.89
C CYS A 36 -7.20 -2.90 7.00
N PHE A 37 -6.87 -3.77 6.06
CA PHE A 37 -7.35 -5.16 6.00
C PHE A 37 -6.19 -6.12 5.84
N SER A 38 -6.12 -7.13 6.69
CA SER A 38 -5.30 -8.30 6.41
C SER A 38 -5.91 -9.09 5.24
N ILE A 39 -5.09 -9.71 4.39
CA ILE A 39 -5.58 -10.61 3.33
C ILE A 39 -6.45 -11.76 3.84
N GLN A 40 -6.43 -12.02 5.15
CA GLN A 40 -7.25 -13.04 5.80
C GLN A 40 -8.67 -12.56 6.14
N ASP A 41 -8.88 -11.24 6.18
CA ASP A 41 -10.16 -10.67 6.63
C ASP A 41 -10.44 -9.33 5.88
N VAL A 42 -10.58 -9.42 4.57
CA VAL A 42 -10.84 -8.24 3.72
C VAL A 42 -12.34 -8.03 3.55
N ASP A 43 -12.80 -6.83 3.90
CA ASP A 43 -14.15 -6.39 3.51
C ASP A 43 -14.18 -6.02 2.02
N LEU A 44 -14.59 -6.99 1.21
CA LEU A 44 -14.65 -6.84 -0.25
C LEU A 44 -15.65 -5.76 -0.68
N ALA A 45 -16.72 -5.52 0.09
CA ALA A 45 -17.68 -4.47 -0.22
C ALA A 45 -17.03 -3.09 -0.05
N PHE A 46 -16.33 -2.87 1.06
CA PHE A 46 -15.58 -1.64 1.28
C PHE A 46 -14.53 -1.38 0.18
N VAL A 47 -13.78 -2.42 -0.23
CA VAL A 47 -12.78 -2.30 -1.29
C VAL A 47 -13.42 -1.92 -2.64
N ARG A 48 -14.58 -2.50 -2.97
CA ARG A 48 -15.30 -2.15 -4.20
C ARG A 48 -15.77 -0.70 -4.23
N ASP A 49 -16.14 -0.15 -3.09
CA ASP A 49 -16.61 1.23 -2.97
C ASP A 49 -15.46 2.24 -2.75
N ALA A 50 -14.26 1.78 -2.48
CA ALA A 50 -13.10 2.65 -2.23
C ALA A 50 -12.69 3.44 -3.48
N ASP A 51 -12.27 4.69 -3.29
CA ASP A 51 -11.69 5.56 -4.33
C ASP A 51 -10.26 5.18 -4.69
N GLY A 52 -9.54 4.59 -3.74
CA GLY A 52 -8.17 4.12 -3.92
C GLY A 52 -7.85 2.91 -3.05
N VAL A 53 -6.92 2.10 -3.54
CA VAL A 53 -6.46 0.88 -2.86
C VAL A 53 -4.94 0.89 -2.80
N ILE A 54 -4.39 0.62 -1.62
CA ILE A 54 -2.96 0.41 -1.44
C ILE A 54 -2.73 -1.05 -1.06
N LEU A 55 -1.78 -1.69 -1.73
CA LEU A 55 -1.35 -3.06 -1.45
C LEU A 55 -0.01 -3.07 -0.72
N GLY A 56 0.13 -3.90 0.28
CA GLY A 56 1.37 -4.02 1.05
C GLY A 56 1.75 -5.43 1.40
N ALA A 57 3.05 -5.73 1.39
CA ALA A 57 3.55 -7.05 1.71
C ALA A 57 4.96 -7.01 2.31
N PRO A 58 5.33 -8.03 3.10
CA PRO A 58 6.73 -8.26 3.42
C PRO A 58 7.48 -8.77 2.18
N THR A 59 8.79 -8.70 2.22
CA THR A 59 9.66 -9.17 1.14
C THR A 59 10.27 -10.52 1.51
N TYR A 60 10.01 -11.53 0.72
CA TYR A 60 10.56 -12.88 0.90
C TYR A 60 11.36 -13.28 -0.34
N PHE A 61 12.64 -13.58 -0.15
CA PHE A 61 13.54 -13.93 -1.27
C PHE A 61 13.52 -12.87 -2.39
N ALA A 62 13.60 -11.59 -1.99
CA ALA A 62 13.55 -10.44 -2.89
C ALA A 62 12.28 -10.36 -3.77
N SER A 63 11.15 -10.90 -3.30
CA SER A 63 9.91 -11.01 -4.06
C SER A 63 8.68 -10.96 -3.17
N LEU A 64 7.51 -10.86 -3.79
CA LEU A 64 6.21 -10.91 -3.16
C LEU A 64 5.99 -12.29 -2.49
N PRO A 65 5.45 -12.35 -1.27
CA PRO A 65 5.12 -13.63 -0.63
C PRO A 65 4.11 -14.42 -1.45
N GLY A 66 4.29 -15.73 -1.50
CA GLY A 66 3.35 -16.63 -2.16
C GLY A 66 1.91 -16.50 -1.66
N THR A 67 1.72 -16.23 -0.36
CA THR A 67 0.42 -15.97 0.26
C THR A 67 -0.28 -14.74 -0.33
N MET A 68 0.45 -13.63 -0.48
CA MET A 68 -0.09 -12.42 -1.10
C MET A 68 -0.39 -12.64 -2.59
N LYS A 69 0.52 -13.28 -3.32
CA LYS A 69 0.34 -13.55 -4.75
C LYS A 69 -0.90 -14.43 -4.99
N ALA A 70 -1.06 -15.51 -4.24
CA ALA A 70 -2.21 -16.41 -4.34
C ALA A 70 -3.52 -15.68 -4.02
N TRP A 71 -3.51 -14.82 -2.99
CA TRP A 71 -4.69 -14.04 -2.61
C TRP A 71 -5.09 -13.08 -3.74
N LEU A 72 -4.12 -12.35 -4.33
CA LEU A 72 -4.37 -11.44 -5.45
C LEU A 72 -4.96 -12.16 -6.66
N GLU A 73 -4.41 -13.31 -7.04
CA GLU A 73 -4.91 -14.13 -8.16
C GLU A 73 -6.35 -14.60 -7.92
N THR A 74 -6.67 -14.98 -6.69
CA THR A 74 -8.00 -15.46 -6.32
C THR A 74 -9.05 -14.35 -6.33
N HIS A 75 -8.70 -13.15 -5.87
CA HIS A 75 -9.67 -12.09 -5.59
C HIS A 75 -9.71 -10.97 -6.64
N ALA A 76 -8.74 -10.88 -7.55
CA ALA A 76 -8.59 -9.76 -8.50
C ALA A 76 -9.91 -9.34 -9.18
N LYS A 77 -10.65 -10.32 -9.72
CA LYS A 77 -11.91 -10.06 -10.43
C LYS A 77 -13.04 -9.53 -9.52
N GLY A 78 -12.99 -9.87 -8.23
CA GLY A 78 -14.02 -9.48 -7.26
C GLY A 78 -13.79 -8.14 -6.59
N LEU A 79 -12.61 -7.54 -6.72
CA LEU A 79 -12.21 -6.32 -6.02
C LEU A 79 -12.71 -5.03 -6.67
N GLY A 80 -13.10 -5.05 -7.94
CA GLY A 80 -13.58 -3.87 -8.66
C GLY A 80 -12.51 -2.79 -8.80
N LEU A 81 -11.28 -3.15 -9.14
CA LEU A 81 -10.10 -2.26 -9.09
C LEU A 81 -9.99 -1.31 -10.29
N ALA A 82 -10.61 -1.62 -11.42
CA ALA A 82 -10.47 -0.84 -12.64
C ALA A 82 -10.88 0.64 -12.42
N GLY A 83 -10.01 1.55 -12.85
CA GLY A 83 -10.20 2.99 -12.74
C GLY A 83 -9.89 3.60 -11.38
N LYS A 84 -9.59 2.81 -10.36
CA LYS A 84 -9.20 3.31 -9.02
C LYS A 84 -7.74 3.80 -9.01
N LEU A 85 -7.42 4.61 -7.99
CA LEU A 85 -6.05 4.94 -7.68
C LEU A 85 -5.40 3.79 -6.93
N GLY A 86 -4.25 3.35 -7.39
CA GLY A 86 -3.45 2.30 -6.78
C GLY A 86 -2.16 2.81 -6.17
N GLY A 87 -1.60 2.04 -5.27
CA GLY A 87 -0.29 2.28 -4.69
C GLY A 87 0.22 1.08 -3.91
N ALA A 88 1.51 1.04 -3.64
CA ALA A 88 2.11 -0.10 -2.98
C ALA A 88 3.14 0.31 -1.93
N PHE A 89 3.32 -0.57 -0.95
CA PHE A 89 4.39 -0.47 0.05
C PHE A 89 4.94 -1.84 0.40
N ALA A 90 6.13 -1.87 0.97
CA ALA A 90 6.74 -3.12 1.42
C ALA A 90 7.47 -2.95 2.75
N THR A 91 7.68 -4.07 3.41
CA THR A 91 8.66 -4.20 4.48
C THR A 91 9.73 -5.21 4.07
N ALA A 92 10.95 -5.01 4.50
CA ALA A 92 12.07 -5.89 4.21
C ALA A 92 12.95 -6.07 5.45
N GLN A 93 13.73 -7.13 5.49
CA GLN A 93 14.60 -7.41 6.63
C GLN A 93 15.88 -6.59 6.61
N TYR A 94 16.39 -6.26 5.42
CA TYR A 94 17.61 -5.46 5.24
C TYR A 94 17.50 -4.57 4.00
N LEU A 95 18.39 -3.57 3.95
CA LEU A 95 18.39 -2.53 2.92
C LEU A 95 18.44 -3.08 1.48
N HIS A 96 19.24 -4.11 1.25
CA HIS A 96 19.37 -4.76 -0.07
C HIS A 96 18.53 -6.05 -0.16
N GLY A 97 17.40 -6.10 0.54
CA GLY A 97 16.55 -7.28 0.63
C GLY A 97 15.53 -7.45 -0.51
N GLY A 98 15.40 -6.47 -1.40
CA GLY A 98 14.47 -6.54 -2.54
C GLY A 98 13.09 -5.93 -2.27
N GLY A 99 12.97 -4.98 -1.32
CA GLY A 99 11.70 -4.32 -1.02
C GLY A 99 11.09 -3.61 -2.22
N GLU A 100 11.90 -2.97 -3.05
CA GLU A 100 11.45 -2.32 -4.29
C GLU A 100 10.97 -3.32 -5.34
N THR A 101 11.51 -4.54 -5.36
CA THR A 101 11.01 -5.62 -6.23
C THR A 101 9.59 -6.00 -5.83
N THR A 102 9.35 -6.19 -4.53
CA THR A 102 8.01 -6.47 -3.99
C THR A 102 7.01 -5.37 -4.37
N ILE A 103 7.39 -4.10 -4.22
CA ILE A 103 6.55 -2.96 -4.64
C ILE A 103 6.27 -3.02 -6.15
N SER A 104 7.28 -3.27 -6.98
CA SER A 104 7.13 -3.33 -8.44
C SER A 104 6.16 -4.43 -8.86
N GLU A 105 6.18 -5.58 -8.20
CA GLU A 105 5.25 -6.67 -8.45
C GLU A 105 3.81 -6.29 -8.09
N LEU A 106 3.60 -5.60 -6.96
CA LEU A 106 2.28 -5.10 -6.55
C LEU A 106 1.76 -4.03 -7.52
N LEU A 107 2.59 -3.07 -7.91
CA LEU A 107 2.21 -2.05 -8.89
C LEU A 107 1.90 -2.66 -10.25
N THR A 108 2.66 -3.68 -10.67
CA THR A 108 2.38 -4.41 -11.92
C THR A 108 1.01 -5.08 -11.87
N PHE A 109 0.65 -5.71 -10.74
CA PHE A 109 -0.68 -6.28 -10.54
C PHE A 109 -1.77 -5.20 -10.67
N GLU A 110 -1.60 -4.06 -10.01
CA GLU A 110 -2.56 -2.95 -10.07
C GLU A 110 -2.75 -2.42 -11.50
N LEU A 111 -1.65 -2.25 -12.25
CA LEU A 111 -1.70 -1.85 -13.65
C LEU A 111 -2.44 -2.87 -14.52
N CYS A 112 -2.19 -4.17 -14.30
CA CYS A 112 -2.94 -5.24 -15.00
C CYS A 112 -4.44 -5.20 -14.69
N CYS A 113 -4.82 -4.74 -13.50
CA CYS A 113 -6.21 -4.56 -13.10
C CYS A 113 -6.85 -3.26 -13.61
N GLY A 114 -6.13 -2.43 -14.35
CA GLY A 114 -6.63 -1.18 -14.92
C GLY A 114 -6.64 -0.01 -13.94
N MET A 115 -5.80 -0.05 -12.91
CA MET A 115 -5.66 1.05 -11.96
C MET A 115 -4.66 2.10 -12.49
N ALA A 116 -4.81 3.34 -12.03
CA ALA A 116 -3.77 4.36 -12.13
C ALA A 116 -2.91 4.31 -10.86
N VAL A 117 -1.61 4.09 -10.98
CA VAL A 117 -0.74 3.95 -9.80
C VAL A 117 -0.09 5.26 -9.39
N TYR A 118 0.08 5.45 -8.08
CA TYR A 118 0.72 6.60 -7.47
C TYR A 118 1.83 6.14 -6.51
N SER A 119 3.03 6.63 -6.75
CA SER A 119 4.24 6.17 -6.05
C SER A 119 4.59 6.94 -4.78
N GLY A 120 3.95 8.07 -4.53
CA GLY A 120 4.35 9.01 -3.49
C GLY A 120 5.21 10.17 -4.01
N GLY A 121 5.87 10.01 -5.15
CA GLY A 121 6.55 11.04 -5.93
C GLY A 121 7.70 11.78 -5.24
N SER A 122 8.92 11.58 -5.70
CA SER A 122 10.11 12.28 -5.16
C SER A 122 10.08 13.80 -5.42
N SER A 123 9.35 14.26 -6.43
CA SER A 123 9.20 15.68 -6.74
C SER A 123 8.46 16.51 -5.68
N PHE A 124 7.82 15.85 -4.72
CA PHE A 124 7.19 16.52 -3.57
C PHE A 124 8.16 16.77 -2.40
N GLY A 125 9.46 16.51 -2.58
CA GLY A 125 10.48 16.68 -1.56
C GLY A 125 10.61 15.50 -0.61
N GLU A 126 11.29 15.72 0.52
CA GLU A 126 11.48 14.68 1.54
C GLU A 126 10.17 14.31 2.25
N PRO A 127 10.01 13.02 2.59
CA PRO A 127 10.86 11.90 2.22
C PRO A 127 10.75 11.58 0.73
N TYR A 128 11.89 11.29 0.07
CA TYR A 128 11.91 10.94 -1.36
C TYR A 128 11.42 9.51 -1.56
N ILE A 129 10.35 9.35 -2.35
CA ILE A 129 9.72 8.06 -2.63
C ILE A 129 9.62 7.89 -4.14
N HIS A 130 10.21 6.84 -4.71
CA HIS A 130 10.19 6.61 -6.15
C HIS A 130 9.06 5.67 -6.60
N LEU A 131 8.91 4.50 -5.98
CA LEU A 131 7.90 3.50 -6.37
C LEU A 131 6.84 3.29 -5.27
N GLY A 132 7.22 3.54 -4.06
CA GLY A 132 6.46 3.33 -2.84
C GLY A 132 7.41 3.22 -1.66
N PRO A 133 6.94 3.38 -0.42
CA PRO A 133 7.80 3.32 0.75
C PRO A 133 8.19 1.89 1.12
N VAL A 134 9.45 1.70 1.52
CA VAL A 134 9.96 0.47 2.11
C VAL A 134 10.42 0.75 3.53
N GLY A 135 9.98 -0.06 4.48
CA GLY A 135 10.48 -0.02 5.87
C GLY A 135 11.28 -1.26 6.23
N LEU A 136 12.33 -1.09 7.05
CA LEU A 136 13.12 -2.21 7.55
C LEU A 136 12.54 -2.75 8.85
N SER A 137 12.25 -4.05 8.90
CA SER A 137 11.54 -4.68 10.01
C SER A 137 12.27 -4.61 11.36
N GLY A 138 13.61 -4.60 11.36
CA GLY A 138 14.40 -4.47 12.57
C GLY A 138 14.34 -3.09 13.24
N ASP A 139 14.03 -2.05 12.46
CA ASP A 139 13.98 -0.65 12.87
C ASP A 139 12.71 0.05 12.39
N ILE A 140 11.60 -0.64 12.31
CA ILE A 140 10.40 -0.16 11.62
C ILE A 140 9.90 1.20 12.14
N GLU A 141 10.06 1.48 13.42
CA GLU A 141 9.66 2.78 14.03
C GLU A 141 10.34 3.99 13.37
N LYS A 142 11.55 3.84 12.85
CA LYS A 142 12.26 4.91 12.13
C LYS A 142 11.59 5.29 10.81
N PHE A 143 10.71 4.45 10.31
CA PHE A 143 10.01 4.64 9.03
C PHE A 143 8.59 5.17 9.20
N ARG A 144 8.14 5.45 10.42
CA ARG A 144 6.78 5.92 10.69
C ARG A 144 6.43 7.17 9.87
N GLU A 145 7.27 8.18 9.92
CA GLU A 145 7.04 9.44 9.18
C GLU A 145 7.01 9.22 7.66
N LEU A 146 7.81 8.29 7.15
CA LEU A 146 7.81 7.92 5.74
C LEU A 146 6.45 7.37 5.30
N PHE A 147 5.90 6.42 6.06
CA PHE A 147 4.60 5.82 5.76
C PHE A 147 3.45 6.81 5.94
N GLN A 148 3.48 7.65 6.97
CA GLN A 148 2.48 8.71 7.16
C GLN A 148 2.53 9.73 6.01
N ALA A 149 3.72 10.16 5.59
CA ALA A 149 3.89 11.08 4.47
C ALA A 149 3.34 10.48 3.17
N TYR A 150 3.59 9.20 2.92
CA TYR A 150 3.05 8.48 1.78
C TYR A 150 1.52 8.47 1.79
N GLY A 151 0.90 8.09 2.90
CA GLY A 151 -0.55 8.08 3.04
C GLY A 151 -1.18 9.46 2.81
N LYS A 152 -0.61 10.50 3.42
CA LYS A 152 -1.05 11.88 3.22
C LYS A 152 -0.98 12.30 1.74
N ARG A 153 0.14 12.01 1.07
CA ARG A 153 0.32 12.34 -0.36
C ARG A 153 -0.67 11.60 -1.24
N PHE A 154 -0.89 10.30 -0.98
CA PHE A 154 -1.84 9.47 -1.72
C PHE A 154 -3.26 10.03 -1.63
N ALA A 155 -3.75 10.29 -0.43
CA ALA A 155 -5.08 10.86 -0.20
C ALA A 155 -5.22 12.26 -0.82
N THR A 156 -4.20 13.11 -0.67
CA THR A 156 -4.18 14.46 -1.28
C THR A 156 -4.25 14.38 -2.81
N PHE A 157 -3.53 13.44 -3.43
CA PHE A 157 -3.55 13.27 -4.88
C PHE A 157 -4.94 12.81 -5.36
N CYS A 158 -5.55 11.87 -4.65
CA CYS A 158 -6.90 11.39 -4.97
C CYS A 158 -7.98 12.47 -4.81
N ALA A 159 -7.84 13.36 -3.84
CA ALA A 159 -8.79 14.45 -3.60
C ALA A 159 -8.80 15.51 -4.71
N LYS A 160 -7.75 15.59 -5.53
CA LYS A 160 -7.62 16.53 -6.65
C LYS A 160 -8.20 16.01 -7.97
N LYS A 161 -8.62 14.76 -8.00
CA LYS A 161 -9.29 14.12 -9.14
C LYS A 161 -10.80 14.12 -8.97
#